data_d597093ba32ef5ba6d184e0578caf700
#
_entry.id   d597093ba32ef5ba6d184e0578caf700
#
_cell.length_a   1.000
_cell.length_b   1.000
_cell.length_c   1.000
_cell.angle_alpha   90.00
_cell.angle_beta   90.00
_cell.angle_gamma   90.00
#
_symmetry.space_group_name_H-M   'P 1'
#
loop_
_entity.id
_entity.type
_entity.pdbx_description
1 polymer ?
#
loop_
_entity_poly.entity_id
_entity_poly.type
_entity_poly.pdbx_seq_one_letter_code
_entity_poly.pdbx_strand_id
1 'polypeptide(L)'
;TGGKSGEKSAEIYENGKLIKTISDLSPDKEYSFDIKTENGTNTITVGEGSIWVSVADCSNQTCVHAGKISHAGQTVICAPHKLVIKIVGETSADAVI
;
A
#
# COMPACT_ATOMS: atom_id res chain seq x y z
N THR A 1 -21.02 3.18 -12.79
CA THR A 1 -20.88 2.24 -13.12
C THR A 1 -20.50 1.11 -12.33
N GLY A 2 -21.15 0.24 -12.44
CA GLY A 2 -20.91 -0.82 -11.68
C GLY A 2 -19.59 -1.34 -11.86
N GLY A 3 -18.98 -0.94 -12.84
CA GLY A 3 -17.69 -1.38 -13.10
C GLY A 3 -16.78 -1.15 -11.99
N LYS A 4 -17.19 -0.38 -11.06
CA LYS A 4 -16.32 -0.12 -10.01
C LYS A 4 -16.33 -1.18 -8.95
N SER A 5 -17.25 -2.05 -9.01
CA SER A 5 -17.29 -3.04 -7.99
C SER A 5 -16.01 -3.82 -8.09
N GLY A 6 -15.41 -4.15 -7.08
CA GLY A 6 -14.17 -4.85 -7.07
C GLY A 6 -12.95 -3.98 -7.13
N GLU A 7 -13.13 -2.69 -7.27
CA GLU A 7 -12.00 -1.83 -7.34
C GLU A 7 -11.31 -1.80 -6.00
N LYS A 8 -10.01 -1.73 -5.99
CA LYS A 8 -9.22 -1.75 -4.79
C LYS A 8 -8.47 -0.46 -4.60
N SER A 9 -8.15 -0.14 -3.38
CA SER A 9 -7.33 1.02 -3.09
C SER A 9 -6.34 0.63 -1.99
N ALA A 10 -5.34 1.46 -1.78
CA ALA A 10 -4.36 1.21 -0.74
C ALA A 10 -4.42 2.34 0.27
N GLU A 11 -4.32 1.98 1.54
CA GLU A 11 -4.30 2.96 2.61
C GLU A 11 -2.94 2.88 3.26
N ILE A 12 -2.31 4.02 3.48
CA ILE A 12 -0.99 4.08 4.07
C ILE A 12 -1.10 4.77 5.41
N TYR A 13 -0.64 4.08 6.45
CA TYR A 13 -0.70 4.58 7.81
C TYR A 13 0.70 4.76 8.36
N GLU A 14 0.90 5.81 9.13
CA GLU A 14 2.15 5.99 9.83
C GLU A 14 1.80 6.19 11.29
N ASN A 15 2.38 5.39 12.14
CA ASN A 15 2.18 5.45 13.56
C ASN A 15 0.67 5.38 13.88
N GLY A 16 -0.04 4.55 13.15
CA GLY A 16 -1.46 4.33 13.36
C GLY A 16 -2.38 5.36 12.74
N LYS A 17 -1.82 6.38 12.07
CA LYS A 17 -2.63 7.42 11.49
C LYS A 17 -2.65 7.32 9.98
N LEU A 18 -3.80 7.41 9.37
CA LEU A 18 -3.91 7.34 7.91
C LEU A 18 -3.31 8.60 7.32
N ILE A 19 -2.29 8.47 6.50
CA ILE A 19 -1.62 9.61 5.90
C ILE A 19 -1.82 9.73 4.41
N LYS A 20 -2.24 8.67 3.75
CA LYS A 20 -2.42 8.71 2.30
C LYS A 20 -3.29 7.59 1.82
N THR A 21 -4.09 7.85 0.83
CA THR A 21 -4.91 6.81 0.20
C THR A 21 -4.63 6.84 -1.29
N ILE A 22 -4.37 5.67 -1.88
CA ILE A 22 -4.15 5.55 -3.31
C ILE A 22 -5.38 4.86 -3.87
N SER A 23 -6.19 5.58 -4.59
CA SER A 23 -7.42 5.01 -5.08
C SER A 23 -7.27 4.24 -6.39
N ASP A 24 -6.18 4.42 -7.10
CA ASP A 24 -5.98 3.73 -8.37
C ASP A 24 -4.67 2.97 -8.32
N LEU A 25 -4.72 1.66 -8.26
CA LEU A 25 -3.54 0.83 -8.22
C LEU A 25 -3.05 0.45 -9.62
N SER A 26 -3.80 0.83 -10.66
CA SER A 26 -3.42 0.52 -12.02
C SER A 26 -3.34 1.77 -12.87
N PRO A 27 -2.43 2.69 -12.52
CA PRO A 27 -2.31 3.91 -13.29
C PRO A 27 -1.71 3.60 -14.66
N ASP A 28 -1.84 4.49 -15.60
CA ASP A 28 -1.29 4.31 -16.92
C ASP A 28 0.21 4.11 -16.86
N LYS A 29 0.89 4.79 -15.97
CA LYS A 29 2.30 4.61 -15.82
C LYS A 29 2.63 4.36 -14.38
N GLU A 30 3.49 3.41 -14.12
CA GLU A 30 3.96 3.10 -12.79
C GLU A 30 4.64 4.36 -12.24
N TYR A 31 4.46 4.64 -10.97
CA TYR A 31 5.07 5.80 -10.35
C TYR A 31 5.49 5.49 -8.93
N SER A 32 6.37 6.30 -8.38
CA SER A 32 6.87 6.11 -7.04
C SER A 32 6.83 7.42 -6.26
N PHE A 33 6.74 7.32 -4.96
CA PHE A 33 6.80 8.49 -4.10
C PHE A 33 7.41 8.09 -2.76
N ASP A 34 7.96 9.06 -2.05
CA ASP A 34 8.60 8.79 -0.77
C ASP A 34 7.70 9.15 0.39
N ILE A 35 7.70 8.32 1.42
CA ILE A 35 7.04 8.63 2.68
C ILE A 35 8.16 8.81 3.70
N LYS A 36 8.29 9.99 4.25
CA LYS A 36 9.31 10.25 5.24
C LYS A 36 8.71 10.18 6.62
N THR A 37 9.31 9.40 7.49
CA THR A 37 8.84 9.28 8.87
C THR A 37 9.96 9.76 9.78
N GLU A 38 9.70 9.85 11.05
CA GLU A 38 10.70 10.24 11.98
C GLU A 38 11.87 9.31 11.96
N ASN A 39 11.67 8.07 11.63
CA ASN A 39 12.72 7.07 11.71
C ASN A 39 13.35 6.72 10.37
N GLY A 40 12.90 7.29 9.31
CA GLY A 40 13.49 7.00 7.99
C GLY A 40 12.52 7.17 6.86
N THR A 41 12.90 6.74 5.69
CA THR A 41 12.13 6.93 4.47
C THR A 41 11.80 5.61 3.80
N ASN A 42 10.60 5.53 3.26
CA ASN A 42 10.20 4.39 2.42
C ASN A 42 9.80 4.96 1.07
N THR A 43 10.27 4.35 -0.01
CA THR A 43 9.84 4.69 -1.36
C THR A 43 8.82 3.67 -1.76
N ILE A 44 7.64 4.13 -2.13
CA ILE A 44 6.55 3.24 -2.48
C ILE A 44 6.27 3.38 -3.95
N THR A 45 6.07 2.25 -4.63
CA THR A 45 5.78 2.22 -6.06
C THR A 45 4.41 1.62 -6.29
N VAL A 46 3.67 2.21 -7.21
CA VAL A 46 2.32 1.77 -7.56
C VAL A 46 2.26 1.48 -9.04
N GLY A 47 1.75 0.36 -9.42
CA GLY A 47 1.59 0.03 -10.83
C GLY A 47 1.02 -1.35 -11.05
N GLU A 48 0.35 -1.51 -12.15
CA GLU A 48 -0.15 -2.82 -12.56
C GLU A 48 -1.04 -3.51 -11.52
N GLY A 49 -1.83 -2.75 -10.83
CA GLY A 49 -2.74 -3.31 -9.83
C GLY A 49 -2.09 -3.64 -8.51
N SER A 50 -0.85 -3.23 -8.31
CA SER A 50 -0.09 -3.58 -7.12
C SER A 50 0.55 -2.36 -6.48
N ILE A 51 0.95 -2.50 -5.24
CA ILE A 51 1.67 -1.47 -4.55
C ILE A 51 2.74 -2.18 -3.71
N TRP A 52 3.92 -1.58 -3.60
CA TRP A 52 4.99 -2.21 -2.84
C TRP A 52 6.01 -1.16 -2.38
N VAL A 53 6.82 -1.53 -1.40
CA VAL A 53 7.90 -0.69 -0.95
C VAL A 53 9.11 -1.08 -1.77
N SER A 54 9.55 -0.20 -2.66
CA SER A 54 10.65 -0.52 -3.54
C SER A 54 12.00 -0.21 -2.92
N VAL A 55 12.07 0.78 -2.05
CA VAL A 55 13.30 1.13 -1.38
C VAL A 55 12.98 1.58 0.03
N ALA A 56 13.80 1.26 0.98
CA ALA A 56 13.63 1.73 2.34
C ALA A 56 14.97 1.72 3.03
N ASP A 57 15.16 2.61 3.99
CA ASP A 57 16.39 2.63 4.75
C ASP A 57 16.22 2.01 6.13
N CYS A 58 15.20 1.19 6.33
CA CYS A 58 15.04 0.50 7.59
C CYS A 58 16.06 -0.62 7.69
N SER A 59 16.43 -0.98 8.89
CA SER A 59 17.52 -1.92 9.09
C SER A 59 17.22 -3.32 8.64
N ASN A 60 16.02 -3.79 8.80
CA ASN A 60 15.73 -5.18 8.47
C ASN A 60 15.15 -5.40 7.08
N GLN A 61 14.76 -4.34 6.40
CA GLN A 61 14.27 -4.45 5.01
C GLN A 61 13.07 -5.38 4.82
N THR A 62 12.33 -5.70 5.87
CA THR A 62 11.19 -6.60 5.72
C THR A 62 10.13 -6.00 4.83
N CYS A 63 9.95 -4.68 4.84
CA CYS A 63 8.93 -4.07 4.01
C CYS A 63 9.29 -4.20 2.53
N VAL A 64 10.57 -4.11 2.21
CA VAL A 64 11.00 -4.26 0.83
C VAL A 64 10.86 -5.72 0.41
N HIS A 65 11.24 -6.64 1.29
CA HIS A 65 11.18 -8.05 0.95
C HIS A 65 9.74 -8.59 0.90
N ALA A 66 8.79 -7.85 1.43
CA ALA A 66 7.41 -8.30 1.40
C ALA A 66 6.88 -8.38 -0.04
N GLY A 67 7.47 -7.57 -0.93
CA GLY A 67 7.09 -7.66 -2.33
C GLY A 67 5.78 -6.95 -2.63
N LYS A 68 5.24 -7.22 -3.79
CA LYS A 68 4.04 -6.55 -4.25
C LYS A 68 2.79 -7.11 -3.61
N ILE A 69 1.87 -6.23 -3.23
CA ILE A 69 0.57 -6.69 -2.75
C ILE A 69 -0.49 -6.13 -3.67
N SER A 70 -1.53 -6.89 -3.92
CA SER A 70 -2.56 -6.51 -4.87
C SER A 70 -3.96 -6.93 -4.48
N HIS A 71 -4.13 -7.71 -3.44
CA HIS A 71 -5.45 -8.20 -3.05
C HIS A 71 -5.93 -7.60 -1.75
N ALA A 72 -7.22 -7.37 -1.64
CA ALA A 72 -7.79 -6.81 -0.43
C ALA A 72 -7.40 -7.65 0.77
N GLY A 73 -7.00 -7.02 1.82
CA GLY A 73 -6.55 -7.69 3.03
C GLY A 73 -5.04 -7.88 3.12
N GLN A 74 -4.32 -7.74 2.02
CA GLN A 74 -2.88 -7.87 2.09
C GLN A 74 -2.28 -6.61 2.69
N THR A 75 -1.21 -6.76 3.44
CA THR A 75 -0.61 -5.67 4.19
C THR A 75 0.91 -5.77 4.16
N VAL A 76 1.59 -4.62 4.06
CA VAL A 76 3.03 -4.56 4.21
C VAL A 76 3.30 -3.69 5.43
N ILE A 77 4.16 -4.14 6.31
CA ILE A 77 4.49 -3.41 7.53
C ILE A 77 5.97 -3.11 7.59
N CYS A 78 6.33 -1.85 7.83
CA CYS A 78 7.70 -1.48 8.09
C CYS A 78 7.74 -1.07 9.56
N ALA A 79 8.00 -2.01 10.43
CA ALA A 79 7.95 -1.77 11.86
C ALA A 79 8.90 -0.67 12.33
N PRO A 80 10.15 -0.64 11.87
CA PRO A 80 11.04 0.42 12.34
C PRO A 80 10.54 1.81 12.00
N HIS A 81 9.82 1.97 10.89
CA HIS A 81 9.32 3.28 10.49
C HIS A 81 7.86 3.47 10.90
N LYS A 82 7.25 2.46 11.50
CA LYS A 82 5.86 2.47 11.91
C LYS A 82 4.93 2.75 10.74
N LEU A 83 5.26 2.18 9.59
CA LEU A 83 4.50 2.38 8.38
C LEU A 83 3.73 1.12 8.02
N VAL A 84 2.48 1.27 7.66
CA VAL A 84 1.64 0.14 7.25
C VAL A 84 0.97 0.50 5.95
N ILE A 85 1.00 -0.40 4.97
CA ILE A 85 0.29 -0.23 3.71
C ILE A 85 -0.69 -1.37 3.64
N LYS A 86 -1.98 -1.08 3.44
CA LYS A 86 -2.94 -2.13 3.38
C LYS A 86 -3.87 -1.92 2.21
N ILE A 87 -4.24 -2.99 1.54
CA ILE A 87 -5.17 -2.93 0.43
C ILE A 87 -6.57 -3.18 0.93
N VAL A 88 -7.49 -2.30 0.56
CA VAL A 88 -8.88 -2.45 0.91
C VAL A 88 -9.69 -2.57 -0.36
N GLY A 89 -10.70 -3.35 -0.36
CA GLY A 89 -11.51 -3.55 -1.53
C GLY A 89 -12.95 -3.57 -1.17
N GLU A 90 -13.79 -2.99 -2.02
CA GLU A 90 -15.09 -2.99 -1.79
C GLU A 90 -15.77 -4.25 -1.88
N THR A 91 -15.34 -5.10 -2.65
CA THR A 91 -16.04 -6.31 -2.81
C THR A 91 -16.06 -7.16 -1.64
N SER A 92 -15.15 -6.95 -0.78
CA SER A 92 -15.14 -7.82 0.34
C SER A 92 -16.42 -7.66 1.09
N ALA A 93 -17.02 -6.56 0.96
CA ALA A 93 -18.19 -6.35 1.69
C ALA A 93 -19.25 -7.21 1.18
N ASP A 94 -19.18 -7.51 0.00
CA ASP A 94 -20.18 -8.24 -0.52
C ASP A 94 -20.17 -9.53 -0.05
N ALA A 95 -19.09 -9.96 0.20
CA ALA A 95 -19.03 -11.27 0.53
C ALA A 95 -19.86 -11.54 1.66
N VAL A 96 -20.13 -10.64 2.30
CA VAL A 96 -20.85 -10.76 3.35
C VAL A 96 -22.05 -11.39 3.18
N ILE A 97 -22.52 -11.30 2.21
CA ILE A 97 -23.72 -11.80 2.11
C ILE A 97 -23.91 -13.01 1.99
#